data_0cd75cae82f1ab6d81e6f161166468f4
#
_entry.id   0cd75cae82f1ab6d81e6f161166468f4
#
_cell.length_a   1.000
_cell.length_b   1.000
_cell.length_c   1.000
_cell.angle_alpha   90.00
_cell.angle_beta   90.00
_cell.angle_gamma   90.00
#
_symmetry.space_group_name_H-M   'P 1'
#
loop_
_entity.id
_entity.type
_entity.pdbx_description
1 polymer ?
#
loop_
_entity_poly.entity_id
_entity_poly.type
_entity_poly.pdbx_seq_one_letter_code
_entity_poly.pdbx_strand_id
1 'polypeptide(L)'
;LIYKRFPAAQVCLPGISGLSQKEEIKIMGKYFGTDGFRGEANVNLTVEHAYKVGRFLGWYYGQRAKKTADNPEGRCRVAIGKDTRRSSYMFEYSLVAGLTASGADVYLLHVTTTPSVSYVVRTEEFDCGIMISASHNPYYDNGIKVINGKGEKLEEDVIVEIERYLDEEMEE
;
A
#
# COMPACT_ATOMS: atom_id res chain seq x y z
N LEU A 1 -20.74 -11.39 8.04
CA LEU A 1 -21.64 -10.40 7.46
C LEU A 1 -21.56 -9.06 8.21
N ILE A 2 -20.42 -8.38 8.24
CA ILE A 2 -20.32 -6.99 8.73
C ILE A 2 -19.29 -6.27 7.86
N TYR A 3 -19.66 -6.01 6.61
CA TYR A 3 -18.95 -5.01 5.81
C TYR A 3 -19.86 -3.79 5.73
N LYS A 4 -19.68 -2.83 6.63
CA LYS A 4 -20.23 -1.50 6.38
C LYS A 4 -19.53 -0.94 5.15
N ARG A 5 -20.29 -0.75 4.07
CA ARG A 5 -19.84 0.02 2.91
C ARG A 5 -19.44 1.41 3.41
N PHE A 6 -18.21 1.82 3.11
CA PHE A 6 -17.85 3.23 3.21
C PHE A 6 -18.82 4.02 2.32
N PRO A 7 -19.37 5.15 2.79
CA PRO A 7 -20.05 6.05 1.89
C PRO A 7 -19.08 6.42 0.79
N ALA A 8 -19.53 6.36 -0.45
CA ALA A 8 -18.80 6.88 -1.59
C ALA A 8 -18.67 8.40 -1.39
N ALA A 9 -17.65 8.83 -0.66
CA ALA A 9 -17.22 10.21 -0.71
C ALA A 9 -16.80 10.45 -2.14
N GLN A 10 -17.63 11.17 -2.86
CA GLN A 10 -17.35 11.69 -4.18
C GLN A 10 -16.19 12.67 -4.00
N VAL A 11 -14.96 12.16 -4.08
CA VAL A 11 -13.76 12.99 -4.06
C VAL A 11 -13.72 13.73 -5.37
N CYS A 12 -14.39 14.88 -5.39
CA CYS A 12 -14.16 15.91 -6.37
C CYS A 12 -12.75 16.43 -6.11
N LEU A 13 -11.78 16.02 -6.93
CA LEU A 13 -10.46 16.63 -6.96
C LEU A 13 -10.64 18.10 -7.37
N PRO A 14 -10.35 19.10 -6.51
CA PRO A 14 -10.17 20.43 -6.99
C PRO A 14 -8.98 20.39 -7.96
N GLY A 15 -9.17 20.90 -9.18
CA GLY A 15 -8.14 20.91 -10.20
C GLY A 15 -6.83 21.51 -9.66
N ILE A 16 -5.72 20.81 -9.89
CA ILE A 16 -4.36 21.20 -9.49
C ILE A 16 -3.84 22.41 -10.31
N SER A 17 -4.72 23.17 -10.92
CA SER A 17 -4.37 24.37 -11.68
C SER A 17 -4.26 25.59 -10.77
N GLY A 18 -3.18 25.67 -9.97
CA GLY A 18 -2.94 26.89 -9.17
C GLY A 18 -1.90 26.77 -8.07
N LEU A 19 -1.32 25.61 -7.82
CA LEU A 19 -0.25 25.46 -6.84
C LEU A 19 1.11 25.81 -7.47
N SER A 20 1.95 26.53 -6.74
CA SER A 20 3.31 26.81 -7.17
C SER A 20 4.13 25.49 -7.16
N GLN A 21 5.15 25.36 -8.04
CA GLN A 21 6.05 24.20 -8.06
C GLN A 21 6.68 23.90 -6.68
N LYS A 22 6.79 24.89 -5.80
CA LYS A 22 7.27 24.71 -4.43
C LYS A 22 6.22 24.09 -3.50
N GLU A 23 4.93 24.31 -3.75
CA GLU A 23 3.85 23.68 -3.00
C GLU A 23 3.60 22.26 -3.47
N GLU A 24 3.75 21.97 -4.78
CA GLU A 24 3.72 20.62 -5.33
C GLU A 24 4.87 19.76 -4.79
N ILE A 25 6.10 20.30 -4.69
CA ILE A 25 7.27 19.63 -4.10
C ILE A 25 7.08 19.39 -2.59
N LYS A 26 6.30 20.24 -1.90
CA LYS A 26 6.03 20.09 -0.47
C LYS A 26 4.98 19.02 -0.16
N ILE A 27 4.13 18.68 -1.12
CA ILE A 27 3.12 17.62 -1.02
C ILE A 27 3.75 16.24 -1.30
N MET A 28 4.78 16.16 -2.15
CA MET A 28 5.47 14.92 -2.46
C MET A 28 6.53 14.60 -1.42
N GLY A 29 6.37 13.49 -0.70
CA GLY A 29 7.45 12.87 0.06
C GLY A 29 7.49 13.09 1.56
N LYS A 30 6.33 13.25 2.23
CA LYS A 30 6.30 13.23 3.70
C LYS A 30 6.63 11.84 4.25
N TYR A 31 6.11 10.79 3.63
CA TYR A 31 6.26 9.40 4.03
C TYR A 31 6.96 8.56 2.96
N PHE A 32 6.57 8.72 1.69
CA PHE A 32 7.09 7.93 0.59
C PHE A 32 8.21 8.66 -0.14
N GLY A 33 9.43 8.12 -0.02
CA GLY A 33 10.55 8.51 -0.88
C GLY A 33 10.58 7.72 -2.19
N THR A 34 11.67 7.87 -2.96
CA THR A 34 11.90 7.16 -4.24
C THR A 34 11.76 5.65 -4.11
N ASP A 35 12.12 5.09 -2.96
CA ASP A 35 12.17 3.65 -2.69
C ASP A 35 11.05 3.16 -1.74
N GLY A 36 9.94 3.89 -1.63
CA GLY A 36 8.83 3.57 -0.74
C GLY A 36 8.92 4.31 0.61
N PHE A 37 8.05 3.95 1.52
CA PHE A 37 8.02 4.50 2.88
C PHE A 37 9.07 3.79 3.74
N ARG A 38 10.15 4.47 4.10
CA ARG A 38 11.22 3.94 4.94
C ARG A 38 11.35 4.72 6.24
N GLY A 39 11.71 4.04 7.31
CA GLY A 39 12.00 4.65 8.59
C GLY A 39 12.44 3.64 9.64
N GLU A 40 12.87 4.16 10.79
CA GLU A 40 13.13 3.34 11.96
C GLU A 40 11.82 2.66 12.40
N ALA A 41 11.89 1.32 12.54
CA ALA A 41 10.72 0.51 12.81
C ALA A 41 10.12 0.85 14.18
N ASN A 42 8.81 1.10 14.19
CA ASN A 42 8.04 1.51 15.37
C ASN A 42 8.40 2.89 15.95
N VAL A 43 9.14 3.71 15.18
CA VAL A 43 9.44 5.10 15.49
C VAL A 43 8.90 6.01 14.40
N ASN A 44 9.50 5.97 13.20
CA ASN A 44 9.06 6.76 12.04
C ASN A 44 8.09 5.96 11.14
N LEU A 45 8.27 4.64 11.06
CA LEU A 45 7.37 3.71 10.39
C LEU A 45 6.72 2.82 11.44
N THR A 46 5.43 3.02 11.70
CA THR A 46 4.67 2.34 12.76
C THR A 46 3.72 1.28 12.20
N VAL A 47 3.15 0.47 13.07
CA VAL A 47 2.11 -0.51 12.71
C VAL A 47 0.82 0.16 12.24
N GLU A 48 0.51 1.34 12.77
CA GLU A 48 -0.64 2.14 12.32
C GLU A 48 -0.45 2.62 10.89
N HIS A 49 0.75 3.11 10.54
CA HIS A 49 1.08 3.46 9.15
C HIS A 49 0.87 2.25 8.22
N ALA A 50 1.39 1.09 8.59
CA ALA A 50 1.23 -0.13 7.80
C ALA A 50 -0.25 -0.54 7.67
N TYR A 51 -1.02 -0.46 8.76
CA TYR A 51 -2.45 -0.74 8.75
C TYR A 51 -3.21 0.22 7.81
N LYS A 52 -2.95 1.53 7.92
CA LYS A 52 -3.58 2.54 7.07
C LYS A 52 -3.21 2.35 5.60
N VAL A 53 -1.94 2.06 5.29
CA VAL A 53 -1.51 1.72 3.91
C VAL A 53 -2.30 0.52 3.39
N GLY A 54 -2.44 -0.53 4.18
CA GLY A 54 -3.25 -1.70 3.83
C GLY A 54 -4.72 -1.34 3.60
N ARG A 55 -5.31 -0.52 4.49
CA ARG A 55 -6.69 -0.05 4.35
C ARG A 55 -6.91 0.71 3.05
N PHE A 56 -6.02 1.65 2.75
CA PHE A 56 -6.09 2.44 1.53
C PHE A 56 -5.98 1.57 0.28
N LEU A 57 -4.96 0.72 0.20
CA LEU A 57 -4.73 -0.12 -0.98
C LEU A 57 -5.88 -1.10 -1.22
N GLY A 58 -6.41 -1.72 -0.17
CA GLY A 58 -7.56 -2.61 -0.27
C GLY A 58 -8.81 -1.89 -0.79
N TRP A 59 -9.07 -0.67 -0.32
CA TRP A 59 -10.14 0.18 -0.82
C TRP A 59 -9.88 0.63 -2.26
N TYR A 60 -8.70 1.18 -2.55
CA TYR A 60 -8.34 1.75 -3.85
C TYR A 60 -8.43 0.72 -4.98
N TYR A 61 -7.80 -0.43 -4.80
CA TYR A 61 -7.84 -1.51 -5.78
C TYR A 61 -9.16 -2.27 -5.76
N GLY A 62 -9.82 -2.39 -4.61
CA GLY A 62 -11.14 -3.00 -4.49
C GLY A 62 -12.22 -2.34 -5.33
N GLN A 63 -12.17 -1.01 -5.49
CA GLN A 63 -13.10 -0.30 -6.38
C GLN A 63 -12.82 -0.54 -7.87
N ARG A 64 -11.63 -1.00 -8.23
CA ARG A 64 -11.16 -1.20 -9.59
C ARG A 64 -11.13 -2.67 -10.00
N ALA A 65 -11.22 -3.57 -9.03
CA ALA A 65 -11.19 -5.01 -9.25
C ALA A 65 -12.40 -5.46 -10.10
N LYS A 66 -12.12 -6.28 -11.09
CA LYS A 66 -13.15 -6.77 -12.01
C LYS A 66 -13.64 -8.15 -11.58
N LYS A 67 -14.93 -8.37 -11.74
CA LYS A 67 -15.50 -9.73 -11.61
C LYS A 67 -15.10 -10.57 -12.80
N THR A 68 -14.53 -11.72 -12.53
CA THR A 68 -14.15 -12.71 -13.54
C THR A 68 -14.68 -14.08 -13.12
N ALA A 69 -14.53 -15.12 -13.96
CA ALA A 69 -14.91 -16.48 -13.60
C ALA A 69 -14.15 -16.99 -12.37
N ASP A 70 -12.86 -16.62 -12.26
CA ASP A 70 -11.98 -17.01 -11.15
C ASP A 70 -12.05 -16.07 -9.95
N ASN A 71 -12.67 -14.89 -10.11
CA ASN A 71 -12.90 -13.89 -9.08
C ASN A 71 -14.34 -13.33 -9.16
N PRO A 72 -15.36 -14.15 -8.86
CA PRO A 72 -16.76 -13.77 -9.05
C PRO A 72 -17.22 -12.65 -8.12
N GLU A 73 -16.56 -12.45 -6.99
CA GLU A 73 -16.85 -11.36 -6.05
C GLU A 73 -16.20 -10.05 -6.48
N GLY A 74 -15.18 -10.07 -7.33
CA GLY A 74 -14.42 -8.90 -7.76
C GLY A 74 -13.59 -8.32 -6.60
N ARG A 75 -12.97 -9.18 -5.79
CA ARG A 75 -12.06 -8.74 -4.73
C ARG A 75 -10.69 -8.41 -5.32
N CYS A 76 -10.04 -7.38 -4.82
CA CYS A 76 -8.67 -7.14 -5.21
C CYS A 76 -7.73 -8.17 -4.56
N ARG A 77 -6.73 -8.59 -5.32
CA ARG A 77 -5.73 -9.59 -4.93
C ARG A 77 -4.39 -8.90 -4.70
N VAL A 78 -3.83 -9.07 -3.51
CA VAL A 78 -2.59 -8.40 -3.12
C VAL A 78 -1.54 -9.42 -2.66
N ALA A 79 -0.35 -9.39 -3.27
CA ALA A 79 0.78 -10.21 -2.86
C ALA A 79 1.69 -9.44 -1.90
N ILE A 80 2.08 -10.04 -0.77
CA ILE A 80 3.00 -9.43 0.19
C ILE A 80 4.24 -10.31 0.34
N GLY A 81 5.41 -9.72 0.10
CA GLY A 81 6.71 -10.29 0.43
C GLY A 81 7.44 -9.49 1.49
N LYS A 82 8.39 -10.11 2.17
CA LYS A 82 9.23 -9.44 3.17
C LYS A 82 10.66 -9.94 3.14
N ASP A 83 11.58 -9.13 3.65
CA ASP A 83 12.94 -9.58 3.94
C ASP A 83 13.05 -10.27 5.32
N THR A 84 14.27 -10.59 5.73
CA THR A 84 14.53 -11.31 6.98
C THR A 84 14.53 -10.45 8.23
N ARG A 85 14.22 -9.15 8.14
CA ARG A 85 14.18 -8.23 9.28
C ARG A 85 13.14 -8.68 10.30
N ARG A 86 13.51 -8.64 11.58
CA ARG A 86 12.60 -9.04 12.65
C ARG A 86 11.32 -8.19 12.69
N SER A 87 11.44 -6.89 12.42
CA SER A 87 10.30 -5.96 12.36
C SER A 87 9.35 -6.22 11.18
N SER A 88 9.77 -6.97 10.17
CA SER A 88 8.93 -7.27 9.01
C SER A 88 7.65 -8.04 9.36
N TYR A 89 7.67 -8.83 10.44
CA TYR A 89 6.48 -9.56 10.89
C TYR A 89 5.35 -8.64 11.36
N MET A 90 5.68 -7.61 12.17
CA MET A 90 4.64 -6.69 12.66
C MET A 90 4.03 -5.88 11.52
N PHE A 91 4.82 -5.49 10.52
CA PHE A 91 4.32 -4.76 9.35
C PHE A 91 3.51 -5.67 8.42
N GLU A 92 3.96 -6.93 8.21
CA GLU A 92 3.20 -7.91 7.42
C GLU A 92 1.80 -8.10 7.98
N TYR A 93 1.68 -8.38 9.28
CA TYR A 93 0.39 -8.59 9.92
C TYR A 93 -0.49 -7.34 9.95
N SER A 94 0.10 -6.15 10.14
CA SER A 94 -0.66 -4.89 10.09
C SER A 94 -1.19 -4.58 8.69
N LEU A 95 -0.38 -4.80 7.64
CA LEU A 95 -0.82 -4.67 6.25
C LEU A 95 -1.93 -5.67 5.93
N VAL A 96 -1.78 -6.94 6.35
CA VAL A 96 -2.82 -7.97 6.17
C VAL A 96 -4.13 -7.54 6.83
N ALA A 97 -4.06 -7.07 8.07
CA ALA A 97 -5.25 -6.62 8.79
C ALA A 97 -5.94 -5.45 8.07
N GLY A 98 -5.18 -4.46 7.60
CA GLY A 98 -5.73 -3.33 6.84
C GLY A 98 -6.36 -3.73 5.51
N LEU A 99 -5.67 -4.54 4.73
CA LEU A 99 -6.13 -5.04 3.43
C LEU A 99 -7.41 -5.87 3.56
N THR A 100 -7.39 -6.86 4.46
CA THR A 100 -8.55 -7.75 4.66
C THR A 100 -9.75 -7.02 5.25
N ALA A 101 -9.52 -6.03 6.13
CA ALA A 101 -10.57 -5.17 6.63
C ALA A 101 -11.23 -4.30 5.54
N SER A 102 -10.54 -4.09 4.41
CA SER A 102 -11.07 -3.41 3.22
C SER A 102 -11.61 -4.39 2.16
N GLY A 103 -11.64 -5.70 2.44
CA GLY A 103 -12.21 -6.71 1.56
C GLY A 103 -11.25 -7.28 0.51
N ALA A 104 -9.94 -7.03 0.64
CA ALA A 104 -8.94 -7.60 -0.24
C ALA A 104 -8.61 -9.06 0.11
N ASP A 105 -8.25 -9.84 -0.91
CA ASP A 105 -7.65 -11.16 -0.75
C ASP A 105 -6.11 -11.01 -0.71
N VAL A 106 -5.49 -11.47 0.37
CA VAL A 106 -4.06 -11.28 0.62
C VAL A 106 -3.30 -12.60 0.52
N TYR A 107 -2.20 -12.58 -0.23
CA TYR A 107 -1.34 -13.72 -0.46
C TYR A 107 0.05 -13.45 0.09
N LEU A 108 0.47 -14.22 1.09
CA LEU A 108 1.76 -14.06 1.73
C LEU A 108 2.83 -14.90 1.01
N LEU A 109 3.81 -14.23 0.42
CA LEU A 109 4.99 -14.88 -0.18
C LEU A 109 6.08 -15.13 0.86
N HIS A 110 5.86 -14.64 2.10
CA HIS A 110 6.83 -14.74 3.19
C HIS A 110 8.20 -14.12 2.85
N VAL A 111 9.30 -14.73 3.29
CA VAL A 111 10.65 -14.21 3.04
C VAL A 111 11.01 -14.41 1.57
N THR A 112 11.15 -13.31 0.86
CA THR A 112 11.46 -13.30 -0.57
C THR A 112 12.18 -12.01 -0.97
N THR A 113 12.43 -11.81 -2.28
CA THR A 113 13.09 -10.63 -2.82
C THR A 113 12.11 -9.69 -3.51
N THR A 114 12.46 -8.40 -3.62
CA THR A 114 11.65 -7.43 -4.36
C THR A 114 11.39 -7.86 -5.82
N PRO A 115 12.38 -8.34 -6.58
CA PRO A 115 12.12 -8.85 -7.94
C PRO A 115 11.13 -10.03 -7.97
N SER A 116 11.12 -10.90 -6.97
CA SER A 116 10.17 -12.02 -6.88
C SER A 116 8.74 -11.52 -6.70
N VAL A 117 8.53 -10.53 -5.83
CA VAL A 117 7.19 -9.91 -5.65
C VAL A 117 6.72 -9.29 -6.96
N SER A 118 7.57 -8.48 -7.60
CA SER A 118 7.27 -7.84 -8.89
C SER A 118 6.93 -8.86 -9.98
N TYR A 119 7.68 -9.96 -10.05
CA TYR A 119 7.44 -11.05 -10.99
C TYR A 119 6.08 -11.70 -10.76
N VAL A 120 5.81 -12.13 -9.52
CA VAL A 120 4.55 -12.79 -9.15
C VAL A 120 3.36 -11.88 -9.41
N VAL A 121 3.44 -10.60 -9.03
CA VAL A 121 2.35 -9.64 -9.28
C VAL A 121 1.98 -9.59 -10.76
N ARG A 122 2.97 -9.50 -11.62
CA ARG A 122 2.77 -9.39 -13.07
C ARG A 122 2.30 -10.69 -13.71
N THR A 123 2.86 -11.84 -13.30
CA THR A 123 2.59 -13.14 -13.96
C THR A 123 1.31 -13.81 -13.47
N GLU A 124 0.93 -13.56 -12.22
CA GLU A 124 -0.26 -14.16 -11.59
C GLU A 124 -1.44 -13.16 -11.51
N GLU A 125 -1.34 -12.04 -12.24
CA GLU A 125 -2.40 -11.04 -12.39
C GLU A 125 -2.93 -10.49 -11.04
N PHE A 126 -2.02 -10.18 -10.10
CA PHE A 126 -2.38 -9.46 -8.88
C PHE A 126 -2.64 -7.98 -9.18
N ASP A 127 -3.57 -7.36 -8.44
CA ASP A 127 -3.86 -5.93 -8.58
C ASP A 127 -2.69 -5.07 -8.08
N CYS A 128 -2.02 -5.50 -7.02
CA CYS A 128 -0.77 -4.88 -6.55
C CYS A 128 0.07 -5.85 -5.71
N GLY A 129 1.30 -5.45 -5.44
CA GLY A 129 2.21 -6.13 -4.55
C GLY A 129 2.80 -5.20 -3.50
N ILE A 130 3.20 -5.77 -2.38
CA ILE A 130 3.88 -5.05 -1.31
C ILE A 130 5.16 -5.80 -0.95
N MET A 131 6.28 -5.07 -0.91
CA MET A 131 7.54 -5.59 -0.39
C MET A 131 7.94 -4.86 0.88
N ILE A 132 8.07 -5.60 1.97
CA ILE A 132 8.49 -5.09 3.27
C ILE A 132 10.00 -5.27 3.38
N SER A 133 10.74 -4.19 3.17
CA SER A 133 12.20 -4.17 3.21
C SER A 133 12.76 -2.75 3.19
N ALA A 134 13.83 -2.50 3.93
CA ALA A 134 14.63 -1.30 3.83
C ALA A 134 15.94 -1.50 3.06
N SER A 135 16.04 -2.58 2.25
CA SER A 135 17.23 -2.87 1.43
C SER A 135 18.52 -2.97 2.26
N HIS A 136 19.46 -2.04 2.05
CA HIS A 136 20.78 -1.99 2.71
C HIS A 136 20.81 -1.12 3.99
N ASN A 137 19.70 -0.56 4.40
CA ASN A 137 19.61 0.22 5.64
C ASN A 137 19.93 -0.65 6.87
N PRO A 138 20.33 -0.05 8.01
CA PRO A 138 20.54 -0.76 9.26
C PRO A 138 19.37 -1.66 9.67
N TYR A 139 19.62 -2.63 10.52
CA TYR A 139 18.65 -3.66 10.90
C TYR A 139 17.41 -3.12 11.64
N TYR A 140 17.52 -1.97 12.29
CA TYR A 140 16.43 -1.32 12.99
C TYR A 140 15.47 -0.54 12.07
N ASP A 141 15.89 -0.24 10.83
CA ASP A 141 15.01 0.33 9.83
C ASP A 141 14.14 -0.74 9.17
N ASN A 142 13.04 -0.30 8.61
CA ASN A 142 12.25 -1.10 7.67
C ASN A 142 11.61 -0.19 6.61
N GLY A 143 10.88 -0.78 5.67
CA GLY A 143 10.22 -0.03 4.62
C GLY A 143 9.06 -0.80 4.00
N ILE A 144 8.12 -0.05 3.44
CA ILE A 144 6.98 -0.56 2.68
C ILE A 144 7.10 -0.02 1.25
N LYS A 145 7.30 -0.90 0.29
CA LYS A 145 7.30 -0.59 -1.14
C LYS A 145 6.04 -1.16 -1.75
N VAL A 146 5.29 -0.32 -2.45
CA VAL A 146 4.10 -0.75 -3.19
C VAL A 146 4.45 -0.87 -4.67
N ILE A 147 3.99 -1.95 -5.28
CA ILE A 147 4.25 -2.36 -6.66
C ILE A 147 2.88 -2.46 -7.34
N ASN A 148 2.69 -1.81 -8.47
CA ASN A 148 1.45 -1.85 -9.23
C ASN A 148 1.24 -3.21 -9.94
N GLY A 149 0.07 -3.45 -10.52
CA GLY A 149 -0.26 -4.71 -11.21
C GLY A 149 0.63 -5.04 -12.41
N LYS A 150 1.43 -4.09 -12.91
CA LYS A 150 2.44 -4.33 -13.96
C LYS A 150 3.78 -4.80 -13.40
N GLY A 151 3.93 -4.88 -12.09
CA GLY A 151 5.18 -5.21 -11.42
C GLY A 151 6.15 -4.03 -11.32
N GLU A 152 5.67 -2.81 -11.47
CA GLU A 152 6.44 -1.56 -11.45
C GLU A 152 6.19 -0.78 -10.15
N LYS A 153 6.98 0.28 -9.93
CA LYS A 153 6.74 1.23 -8.84
C LYS A 153 5.33 1.81 -8.97
N LEU A 154 4.66 2.01 -7.83
CA LEU A 154 3.35 2.67 -7.78
C LEU A 154 3.39 4.07 -8.39
N GLU A 155 2.33 4.47 -9.03
CA GLU A 155 2.15 5.77 -9.66
C GLU A 155 2.19 6.89 -8.62
N GLU A 156 2.73 8.05 -8.98
CA GLU A 156 2.96 9.16 -8.04
C GLU A 156 1.66 9.79 -7.52
N ASP A 157 0.63 9.86 -8.35
CA ASP A 157 -0.69 10.34 -7.95
C ASP A 157 -1.32 9.45 -6.87
N VAL A 158 -1.16 8.14 -6.98
CA VAL A 158 -1.63 7.19 -5.95
C VAL A 158 -0.82 7.34 -4.65
N ILE A 159 0.49 7.59 -4.76
CA ILE A 159 1.34 7.84 -3.58
C ILE A 159 0.84 9.08 -2.82
N VAL A 160 0.53 10.17 -3.51
CA VAL A 160 -0.03 11.40 -2.90
C VAL A 160 -1.35 11.11 -2.19
N GLU A 161 -2.22 10.29 -2.77
CA GLU A 161 -3.48 9.90 -2.11
C GLU A 161 -3.24 9.05 -0.85
N ILE A 162 -2.26 8.14 -0.87
CA ILE A 162 -1.85 7.37 0.32
C ILE A 162 -1.36 8.32 1.42
N GLU A 163 -0.47 9.26 1.09
CA GLU A 163 0.09 10.19 2.07
C GLU A 163 -0.98 11.05 2.73
N ARG A 164 -1.92 11.55 1.93
CA ARG A 164 -3.07 12.28 2.46
C ARG A 164 -3.89 11.42 3.42
N TYR A 165 -4.18 10.17 3.05
CA TYR A 165 -4.92 9.25 3.90
C TYR A 165 -4.18 8.90 5.20
N LEU A 166 -2.85 8.85 5.17
CA LEU A 166 -2.05 8.63 6.38
C LEU A 166 -2.18 9.78 7.39
N ASP A 167 -2.35 11.02 6.91
CA ASP A 167 -2.51 12.21 7.76
C ASP A 167 -3.95 12.43 8.25
N GLU A 168 -4.94 11.88 7.56
CA GLU A 168 -6.33 11.97 7.98
C GLU A 168 -6.58 11.10 9.22
N GLU A 169 -7.26 11.66 10.24
CA GLU A 169 -7.82 10.85 11.31
C GLU A 169 -8.87 9.91 10.70
N MET A 170 -8.80 8.62 11.06
CA MET A 170 -9.84 7.69 10.66
C MET A 170 -11.11 8.07 11.43
N GLU A 171 -12.08 8.69 10.76
CA GLU A 171 -13.42 8.81 11.32
C GLU A 171 -13.97 7.39 11.58
N GLU A 172 -14.43 7.16 12.82
CA GLU A 172 -14.96 5.88 13.30
C GLU A 172 -16.27 5.47 12.61
#